data_9bd19e55489e9f64e4fe71745cbee33e
#
_entry.id   9bd19e55489e9f64e4fe71745cbee33e
#
_cell.length_a   1.000
_cell.length_b   1.000
_cell.length_c   1.000
_cell.angle_alpha   90.00
_cell.angle_beta   90.00
_cell.angle_gamma   90.00
#
_symmetry.space_group_name_H-M   'P 1'
#
loop_
_entity.id
_entity.type
_entity.pdbx_description
1 polymer ?
#
loop_
_entity_poly.entity_id
_entity_poly.type
_entity_poly.pdbx_seq_one_letter_code
_entity_poly.pdbx_strand_id
1 'polypeptide(L)'
;IFSTFAFLGGPGWAYSKGAASLYILAYCALGLMPWYIIGPKVARLGKKSNYITMGDFLGDRYNSKFLVIIIGIVSLLAFIPYLTLQIKGMGYIFNVLTFDNISYNNGALLALGVVVIYVATSGVRGAAWSDVFQAILMLIVAWVLGIYFVESLHGSLGNMFSKIIEDNPDFLTIGNEGSKISSARYSSNIVVSMLGFVMWPHLFTKSYTTTARRIKLTVLVYPIFAIFLLPVLFIGFAAIGVVPNDALGRPGEVLPYLITHHLTESGILYGIVTFIPSPFLGN
;
A
#
# COMPACT_ATOMS: atom_id res chain seq x y z
N ILE A 1 -4.93 0.07 -2.17
CA ILE A 1 -3.62 0.21 -2.80
C ILE A 1 -2.85 1.36 -2.19
N PHE A 2 -3.51 2.51 -2.06
CA PHE A 2 -2.93 3.68 -1.46
C PHE A 2 -2.92 3.53 0.07
N SER A 3 -1.83 3.02 0.60
CA SER A 3 -1.69 2.76 2.03
C SER A 3 -0.27 3.11 2.49
N THR A 4 -0.08 3.22 3.78
CA THR A 4 1.24 3.35 4.38
C THR A 4 2.20 2.25 3.90
N PHE A 5 1.71 1.03 3.66
CA PHE A 5 2.53 -0.03 3.10
C PHE A 5 3.07 0.32 1.72
N ALA A 6 2.28 0.95 0.85
CA ALA A 6 2.76 1.33 -0.48
C ALA A 6 3.92 2.34 -0.37
N PHE A 7 3.78 3.39 0.44
CA PHE A 7 4.76 4.48 0.51
C PHE A 7 5.96 4.21 1.44
N LEU A 8 5.80 3.43 2.48
CA LEU A 8 6.90 3.08 3.39
C LEU A 8 7.39 1.66 3.15
N GLY A 9 6.47 0.71 3.04
CA GLY A 9 6.82 -0.69 2.82
C GLY A 9 7.37 -0.97 1.43
N GLY A 10 6.80 -0.37 0.37
CA GLY A 10 7.26 -0.53 -1.01
C GLY A 10 8.72 -0.15 -1.20
N PRO A 11 9.12 1.11 -0.91
CA PRO A 11 10.53 1.51 -0.96
C PRO A 11 11.42 0.68 -0.04
N GLY A 12 10.96 0.39 1.18
CA GLY A 12 11.71 -0.44 2.12
C GLY A 12 11.96 -1.88 1.61
N TRP A 13 10.99 -2.46 0.91
CA TRP A 13 11.20 -3.76 0.25
C TRP A 13 12.16 -3.67 -0.92
N ALA A 14 12.06 -2.65 -1.77
CA ALA A 14 12.99 -2.44 -2.88
C ALA A 14 14.42 -2.23 -2.36
N TYR A 15 14.59 -1.39 -1.34
CA TYR A 15 15.87 -1.16 -0.69
C TYR A 15 16.47 -2.42 -0.06
N SER A 16 15.68 -3.22 0.67
CA SER A 16 16.20 -4.36 1.45
C SER A 16 16.21 -5.69 0.69
N LYS A 17 15.37 -5.86 -0.33
CA LYS A 17 15.13 -7.13 -1.02
C LYS A 17 15.32 -7.07 -2.54
N GLY A 18 15.61 -5.90 -3.09
CA GLY A 18 15.88 -5.74 -4.52
C GLY A 18 14.73 -6.21 -5.40
N ALA A 19 15.04 -7.03 -6.41
CA ALA A 19 14.06 -7.56 -7.36
C ALA A 19 12.89 -8.31 -6.69
N ALA A 20 13.09 -8.86 -5.49
CA ALA A 20 12.02 -9.52 -4.75
C ALA A 20 10.83 -8.58 -4.46
N SER A 21 11.04 -7.26 -4.41
CA SER A 21 9.98 -6.26 -4.21
C SER A 21 8.96 -6.22 -5.35
N LEU A 22 9.33 -6.68 -6.54
CA LEU A 22 8.45 -6.71 -7.72
C LEU A 22 7.23 -7.62 -7.55
N TYR A 23 7.24 -8.54 -6.56
CA TYR A 23 6.05 -9.34 -6.25
C TYR A 23 4.84 -8.45 -5.89
N ILE A 24 5.11 -7.23 -5.35
CA ILE A 24 4.07 -6.26 -5.00
C ILE A 24 3.29 -5.83 -6.24
N LEU A 25 3.98 -5.57 -7.35
CA LEU A 25 3.34 -5.23 -8.63
C LEU A 25 2.51 -6.40 -9.16
N ALA A 26 3.07 -7.60 -9.08
CA ALA A 26 2.42 -8.82 -9.58
C ALA A 26 1.12 -9.11 -8.82
N TYR A 27 1.14 -9.15 -7.50
CA TYR A 27 -0.09 -9.44 -6.75
C TYR A 27 -1.10 -8.28 -6.80
N CYS A 28 -0.64 -7.03 -6.88
CA CYS A 28 -1.54 -5.89 -7.08
C CYS A 28 -2.25 -5.97 -8.44
N ALA A 29 -1.57 -6.36 -9.49
CA ALA A 29 -2.19 -6.53 -10.82
C ALA A 29 -3.17 -7.72 -10.85
N LEU A 30 -2.80 -8.84 -10.24
CA LEU A 30 -3.53 -10.11 -10.32
C LEU A 30 -4.61 -10.26 -9.23
N GLY A 31 -4.43 -9.63 -8.07
CA GLY A 31 -5.24 -9.87 -6.88
C GLY A 31 -6.74 -9.62 -7.05
N LEU A 32 -7.12 -8.67 -7.90
CA LEU A 32 -8.53 -8.38 -8.15
C LEU A 32 -9.14 -9.22 -9.30
N MET A 33 -8.33 -9.91 -10.10
CA MET A 33 -8.82 -10.66 -11.28
C MET A 33 -9.93 -11.67 -10.97
N PRO A 34 -9.87 -12.47 -9.89
CA PRO A 34 -10.96 -13.39 -9.56
C PRO A 34 -12.31 -12.71 -9.34
N TRP A 35 -12.29 -11.43 -8.91
CA TRP A 35 -13.51 -10.64 -8.74
C TRP A 35 -14.23 -10.32 -10.04
N TYR A 36 -13.60 -10.46 -11.19
CA TYR A 36 -14.28 -10.35 -12.48
C TYR A 36 -15.41 -11.38 -12.63
N ILE A 37 -15.20 -12.58 -12.09
CA ILE A 37 -16.16 -13.71 -12.16
C ILE A 37 -17.05 -13.72 -10.91
N ILE A 38 -16.45 -13.60 -9.72
CA ILE A 38 -17.12 -13.74 -8.42
C ILE A 38 -17.94 -12.49 -8.10
N GLY A 39 -17.36 -11.31 -8.28
CA GLY A 39 -17.92 -10.03 -7.86
C GLY A 39 -19.31 -9.72 -8.42
N PRO A 40 -19.61 -9.93 -9.70
CA PRO A 40 -20.95 -9.75 -10.24
C PRO A 40 -22.02 -10.63 -9.60
N LYS A 41 -21.66 -11.86 -9.19
CA LYS A 41 -22.55 -12.78 -8.51
C LYS A 41 -22.81 -12.31 -7.07
N VAL A 42 -21.73 -11.95 -6.35
CA VAL A 42 -21.78 -11.41 -4.99
C VAL A 42 -22.63 -10.13 -4.96
N ALA A 43 -22.43 -9.18 -5.88
CA ALA A 43 -23.22 -7.95 -5.95
C ALA A 43 -24.72 -8.20 -6.18
N ARG A 44 -25.05 -9.14 -7.07
CA ARG A 44 -26.47 -9.46 -7.33
C ARG A 44 -27.15 -10.12 -6.14
N LEU A 45 -26.48 -11.07 -5.50
CA LEU A 45 -27.00 -11.74 -4.29
C LEU A 45 -27.11 -10.76 -3.13
N GLY A 46 -26.09 -9.92 -2.90
CA GLY A 46 -26.11 -8.93 -1.84
C GLY A 46 -27.29 -7.95 -1.95
N LYS A 47 -27.60 -7.49 -3.17
CA LYS A 47 -28.77 -6.63 -3.41
C LYS A 47 -30.09 -7.34 -3.25
N LYS A 48 -30.17 -8.61 -3.64
CA LYS A 48 -31.41 -9.40 -3.52
C LYS A 48 -31.74 -9.70 -2.06
N SER A 49 -30.73 -10.00 -1.24
CA SER A 49 -30.89 -10.45 0.15
C SER A 49 -30.53 -9.37 1.17
N ASN A 50 -30.20 -8.13 0.73
CA ASN A 50 -29.82 -7.01 1.58
C ASN A 50 -28.62 -7.30 2.50
N TYR A 51 -27.60 -8.02 2.00
CA TYR A 51 -26.40 -8.29 2.75
C TYR A 51 -25.59 -7.01 2.98
N ILE A 52 -24.95 -6.91 4.14
CA ILE A 52 -24.08 -5.81 4.54
C ILE A 52 -22.63 -6.29 4.64
N THR A 53 -22.45 -7.50 5.18
CA THR A 53 -21.13 -8.05 5.48
C THR A 53 -20.84 -9.34 4.69
N MET A 54 -19.59 -9.76 4.67
CA MET A 54 -19.20 -11.08 4.16
C MET A 54 -19.84 -12.21 5.00
N GLY A 55 -20.03 -11.96 6.30
CA GLY A 55 -20.70 -12.90 7.20
C GLY A 55 -22.13 -13.20 6.79
N ASP A 56 -22.91 -12.18 6.37
CA ASP A 56 -24.29 -12.36 5.92
C ASP A 56 -24.35 -13.27 4.69
N PHE A 57 -23.46 -13.03 3.72
CA PHE A 57 -23.38 -13.82 2.49
C PHE A 57 -23.09 -15.30 2.75
N LEU A 58 -22.08 -15.59 3.56
CA LEU A 58 -21.68 -16.95 3.86
C LEU A 58 -22.63 -17.62 4.87
N GLY A 59 -23.14 -16.86 5.82
CA GLY A 59 -24.14 -17.33 6.79
C GLY A 59 -25.43 -17.80 6.14
N ASP A 60 -25.95 -17.03 5.17
CA ASP A 60 -27.13 -17.42 4.39
C ASP A 60 -26.83 -18.63 3.49
N ARG A 61 -25.68 -18.64 2.81
CA ARG A 61 -25.26 -19.76 1.93
C ARG A 61 -25.19 -21.10 2.64
N TYR A 62 -24.70 -21.11 3.89
CA TYR A 62 -24.52 -22.32 4.69
C TYR A 62 -25.54 -22.49 5.80
N ASN A 63 -26.50 -21.58 5.92
CA ASN A 63 -27.53 -21.56 6.95
C ASN A 63 -26.96 -21.75 8.37
N SER A 64 -25.90 -21.03 8.70
CA SER A 64 -25.14 -21.23 9.94
C SER A 64 -24.80 -19.90 10.63
N LYS A 65 -25.46 -19.64 11.77
CA LYS A 65 -25.14 -18.49 12.64
C LYS A 65 -23.72 -18.59 13.22
N PHE A 66 -23.27 -19.80 13.50
CA PHE A 66 -21.91 -20.04 13.99
C PHE A 66 -20.86 -19.58 12.99
N LEU A 67 -21.06 -19.85 11.70
CA LEU A 67 -20.19 -19.41 10.64
C LEU A 67 -20.12 -17.87 10.55
N VAL A 68 -21.25 -17.18 10.73
CA VAL A 68 -21.29 -15.69 10.75
C VAL A 68 -20.40 -15.13 11.85
N ILE A 69 -20.48 -15.72 13.06
CA ILE A 69 -19.66 -15.31 14.21
C ILE A 69 -18.17 -15.53 13.93
N ILE A 70 -17.80 -16.71 13.42
CA ILE A 70 -16.39 -17.01 13.08
C ILE A 70 -15.86 -16.02 12.06
N ILE A 71 -16.60 -15.77 10.98
CA ILE A 71 -16.20 -14.83 9.94
C ILE A 71 -16.04 -13.41 10.50
N GLY A 72 -16.94 -12.99 11.40
CA GLY A 72 -16.84 -11.71 12.10
C GLY A 72 -15.56 -11.60 12.91
N ILE A 73 -15.27 -12.62 13.72
CA ILE A 73 -14.03 -12.67 14.53
C ILE A 73 -12.78 -12.66 13.64
N VAL A 74 -12.72 -13.54 12.64
CA VAL A 74 -11.58 -13.61 11.72
C VAL A 74 -11.38 -12.30 10.97
N SER A 75 -12.45 -11.66 10.50
CA SER A 75 -12.39 -10.36 9.85
C SER A 75 -11.85 -9.29 10.78
N LEU A 76 -12.30 -9.24 12.03
CA LEU A 76 -11.81 -8.32 13.04
C LEU A 76 -10.31 -8.53 13.29
N LEU A 77 -9.90 -9.79 13.51
CA LEU A 77 -8.49 -10.14 13.73
C LEU A 77 -7.61 -9.79 12.53
N ALA A 78 -8.11 -9.92 11.31
CA ALA A 78 -7.39 -9.55 10.10
C ALA A 78 -7.22 -8.02 9.96
N PHE A 79 -8.19 -7.23 10.43
CA PHE A 79 -8.10 -5.77 10.39
C PHE A 79 -7.13 -5.17 11.42
N ILE A 80 -6.91 -5.82 12.56
CA ILE A 80 -6.02 -5.31 13.62
C ILE A 80 -4.60 -5.03 13.09
N PRO A 81 -3.86 -5.99 12.49
CA PRO A 81 -2.52 -5.72 11.96
C PRO A 81 -2.53 -4.70 10.82
N TYR A 82 -3.59 -4.69 10.00
CA TYR A 82 -3.74 -3.71 8.91
C TYR A 82 -3.86 -2.27 9.45
N LEU A 83 -4.77 -2.04 10.40
CA LEU A 83 -4.95 -0.73 11.03
C LEU A 83 -3.70 -0.32 11.83
N THR A 84 -3.08 -1.26 12.53
CA THR A 84 -1.83 -1.02 13.25
C THR A 84 -0.74 -0.52 12.33
N LEU A 85 -0.62 -1.09 11.11
CA LEU A 85 0.35 -0.64 10.12
C LEU A 85 0.09 0.82 9.68
N GLN A 86 -1.19 1.18 9.48
CA GLN A 86 -1.54 2.56 9.10
C GLN A 86 -1.21 3.56 10.22
N ILE A 87 -1.63 3.26 11.46
CA ILE A 87 -1.37 4.12 12.62
C ILE A 87 0.14 4.28 12.87
N LYS A 88 0.91 3.18 12.78
CA LYS A 88 2.37 3.21 12.92
C LYS A 88 3.03 4.07 11.86
N GLY A 89 2.60 3.98 10.61
CA GLY A 89 3.13 4.81 9.55
C GLY A 89 2.85 6.29 9.76
N MET A 90 1.64 6.63 10.22
CA MET A 90 1.28 8.01 10.56
C MET A 90 2.14 8.57 11.69
N GLY A 91 2.30 7.82 12.79
CA GLY A 91 3.15 8.21 13.91
C GLY A 91 4.59 8.46 13.46
N TYR A 92 5.09 7.60 12.59
CA TYR A 92 6.43 7.72 12.03
C TYR A 92 6.61 8.98 11.19
N ILE A 93 5.67 9.26 10.29
CA ILE A 93 5.71 10.45 9.44
C ILE A 93 5.64 11.72 10.28
N PHE A 94 4.75 11.81 11.26
CA PHE A 94 4.69 12.96 12.16
C PHE A 94 6.00 13.17 12.90
N ASN A 95 6.60 12.11 13.43
CA ASN A 95 7.85 12.18 14.16
C ASN A 95 8.99 12.73 13.27
N VAL A 96 9.16 12.16 12.08
CA VAL A 96 10.21 12.57 11.13
C VAL A 96 9.99 14.00 10.62
N LEU A 97 8.76 14.34 10.20
CA LEU A 97 8.46 15.67 9.62
C LEU A 97 8.53 16.80 10.64
N THR A 98 8.37 16.50 11.91
CA THR A 98 8.51 17.49 12.99
C THR A 98 9.91 17.49 13.62
N PHE A 99 10.87 16.76 13.05
CA PHE A 99 12.23 16.62 13.59
C PHE A 99 12.20 16.24 15.08
N ASP A 100 11.47 15.17 15.41
CA ASP A 100 11.25 14.62 16.75
C ASP A 100 10.50 15.55 17.74
N ASN A 101 10.04 16.74 17.33
CA ASN A 101 9.25 17.62 18.18
C ASN A 101 7.91 16.98 18.60
N ILE A 102 7.31 16.17 17.73
CA ILE A 102 6.15 15.33 18.07
C ILE A 102 6.62 13.89 18.17
N SER A 103 6.53 13.33 19.38
CA SER A 103 6.90 11.93 19.59
C SER A 103 6.04 10.99 18.73
N TYR A 104 6.60 9.86 18.35
CA TYR A 104 5.92 8.82 17.55
C TYR A 104 4.51 8.50 18.07
N ASN A 105 4.35 8.30 19.38
CA ASN A 105 3.05 7.96 19.97
C ASN A 105 2.04 9.11 19.87
N ASN A 106 2.48 10.34 20.10
CA ASN A 106 1.62 11.52 20.00
C ASN A 106 1.19 11.76 18.54
N GLY A 107 2.09 11.59 17.58
CA GLY A 107 1.79 11.68 16.15
C GLY A 107 0.77 10.62 15.72
N ALA A 108 0.93 9.39 16.18
CA ALA A 108 -0.01 8.29 15.91
C ALA A 108 -1.41 8.57 16.50
N LEU A 109 -1.48 9.08 17.74
CA LEU A 109 -2.75 9.42 18.39
C LEU A 109 -3.44 10.62 17.75
N LEU A 110 -2.68 11.64 17.37
CA LEU A 110 -3.21 12.80 16.63
C LEU A 110 -3.82 12.37 15.29
N ALA A 111 -3.08 11.60 14.52
CA ALA A 111 -3.56 11.09 13.24
C ALA A 111 -4.82 10.23 13.40
N LEU A 112 -4.82 9.31 14.36
CA LEU A 112 -6.00 8.49 14.66
C LEU A 112 -7.19 9.35 15.05
N GLY A 113 -7.02 10.35 15.90
CA GLY A 113 -8.07 11.29 16.31
C GLY A 113 -8.68 12.03 15.12
N VAL A 114 -7.85 12.56 14.22
CA VAL A 114 -8.30 13.24 12.99
C VAL A 114 -9.12 12.30 12.11
N VAL A 115 -8.62 11.07 11.88
CA VAL A 115 -9.32 10.08 11.05
C VAL A 115 -10.67 9.70 11.66
N VAL A 116 -10.73 9.45 12.97
CA VAL A 116 -11.99 9.10 13.66
C VAL A 116 -13.02 10.23 13.53
N ILE A 117 -12.62 11.49 13.78
CA ILE A 117 -13.50 12.65 13.65
C ILE A 117 -13.98 12.79 12.21
N TYR A 118 -13.07 12.72 11.27
CA TYR A 118 -13.37 12.83 9.85
C TYR A 118 -14.36 11.76 9.37
N VAL A 119 -14.09 10.49 9.67
CA VAL A 119 -14.96 9.37 9.27
C VAL A 119 -16.34 9.46 9.94
N ALA A 120 -16.38 9.82 11.24
CA ALA A 120 -17.63 9.99 11.98
C ALA A 120 -18.51 11.11 11.42
N THR A 121 -17.89 12.20 10.92
CA THR A 121 -18.63 13.38 10.42
C THR A 121 -19.00 13.27 8.96
N SER A 122 -18.13 12.74 8.11
CA SER A 122 -18.32 12.72 6.64
C SER A 122 -19.07 11.49 6.12
N GLY A 123 -19.05 10.40 6.87
CA GLY A 123 -19.64 9.13 6.46
C GLY A 123 -18.96 8.53 5.20
N VAL A 124 -19.54 7.43 4.69
CA VAL A 124 -18.99 6.67 3.55
C VAL A 124 -18.87 7.50 2.26
N ARG A 125 -19.79 8.44 2.04
CA ARG A 125 -19.78 9.27 0.81
C ARG A 125 -18.67 10.30 0.82
N GLY A 126 -18.41 10.93 1.96
CA GLY A 126 -17.31 11.87 2.12
C GLY A 126 -15.96 11.17 2.01
N ALA A 127 -15.83 9.99 2.64
CA ALA A 127 -14.64 9.16 2.51
C ALA A 127 -14.34 8.80 1.04
N ALA A 128 -15.35 8.41 0.26
CA ALA A 128 -15.17 8.08 -1.16
C ALA A 128 -14.64 9.26 -2.01
N TRP A 129 -15.11 10.49 -1.76
CA TRP A 129 -14.60 11.68 -2.45
C TRP A 129 -13.16 12.02 -2.04
N SER A 130 -12.85 11.90 -0.75
CA SER A 130 -11.48 12.06 -0.27
C SER A 130 -10.54 11.04 -0.90
N ASP A 131 -10.95 9.77 -1.00
CA ASP A 131 -10.18 8.70 -1.63
C ASP A 131 -9.80 9.05 -3.08
N VAL A 132 -10.71 9.65 -3.86
CA VAL A 132 -10.44 10.06 -5.24
C VAL A 132 -9.40 11.17 -5.29
N PHE A 133 -9.58 12.22 -4.48
CA PHE A 133 -8.63 13.34 -4.42
C PHE A 133 -7.24 12.86 -4.01
N GLN A 134 -7.18 12.06 -2.96
CA GLN A 134 -5.93 11.49 -2.44
C GLN A 134 -5.25 10.58 -3.47
N ALA A 135 -6.01 9.76 -4.18
CA ALA A 135 -5.46 8.88 -5.21
C ALA A 135 -4.75 9.67 -6.33
N ILE A 136 -5.34 10.77 -6.78
CA ILE A 136 -4.74 11.64 -7.80
C ILE A 136 -3.48 12.30 -7.25
N LEU A 137 -3.56 12.86 -6.04
CA LEU A 137 -2.43 13.52 -5.40
C LEU A 137 -1.25 12.57 -5.18
N MET A 138 -1.53 11.38 -4.65
CA MET A 138 -0.52 10.35 -4.42
C MET A 138 0.13 9.86 -5.71
N LEU A 139 -0.66 9.72 -6.79
CA LEU A 139 -0.13 9.35 -8.09
C LEU A 139 0.91 10.38 -8.57
N ILE A 140 0.56 11.66 -8.50
CA ILE A 140 1.46 12.75 -8.91
C ILE A 140 2.72 12.75 -8.06
N VAL A 141 2.57 12.71 -6.73
CA VAL A 141 3.69 12.78 -5.79
C VAL A 141 4.61 11.58 -5.92
N ALA A 142 4.07 10.37 -6.08
CA ALA A 142 4.91 9.18 -6.26
C ALA A 142 5.78 9.28 -7.52
N TRP A 143 5.22 9.74 -8.65
CA TRP A 143 5.97 9.92 -9.88
C TRP A 143 7.00 11.03 -9.76
N VAL A 144 6.64 12.17 -9.19
CA VAL A 144 7.55 13.30 -8.97
C VAL A 144 8.72 12.88 -8.08
N LEU A 145 8.45 12.27 -6.93
CA LEU A 145 9.50 11.84 -6.01
C LEU A 145 10.34 10.68 -6.58
N GLY A 146 9.70 9.70 -7.22
CA GLY A 146 10.39 8.57 -7.80
C GLY A 146 11.40 9.00 -8.86
N ILE A 147 11.02 9.90 -9.77
CA ILE A 147 11.91 10.44 -10.79
C ILE A 147 12.96 11.34 -10.14
N TYR A 148 12.56 12.25 -9.25
CA TYR A 148 13.45 13.18 -8.58
C TYR A 148 14.60 12.46 -7.86
N PHE A 149 14.33 11.44 -7.04
CA PHE A 149 15.37 10.73 -6.32
C PHE A 149 16.28 9.92 -7.26
N VAL A 150 15.73 9.33 -8.31
CA VAL A 150 16.55 8.64 -9.31
C VAL A 150 17.51 9.62 -10.02
N GLU A 151 16.99 10.75 -10.48
CA GLU A 151 17.82 11.74 -11.19
C GLU A 151 18.83 12.44 -10.28
N SER A 152 18.40 12.86 -9.08
CA SER A 152 19.26 13.59 -8.15
C SER A 152 20.39 12.73 -7.57
N LEU A 153 20.15 11.42 -7.34
CA LEU A 153 21.12 10.54 -6.71
C LEU A 153 21.99 9.75 -7.71
N HIS A 154 21.45 9.45 -8.90
CA HIS A 154 22.12 8.59 -9.89
C HIS A 154 22.19 9.18 -11.30
N GLY A 155 21.55 10.32 -11.57
CA GLY A 155 21.49 10.98 -12.86
C GLY A 155 20.57 10.30 -13.89
N SER A 156 20.30 9.00 -13.78
CA SER A 156 19.35 8.29 -14.64
C SER A 156 18.95 6.93 -14.04
N LEU A 157 17.83 6.38 -14.51
CA LEU A 157 17.44 4.99 -14.19
C LEU A 157 18.48 3.97 -14.63
N GLY A 158 19.09 4.17 -15.81
CA GLY A 158 20.12 3.26 -16.32
C GLY A 158 21.33 3.21 -15.41
N ASN A 159 21.86 4.37 -15.02
CA ASN A 159 23.01 4.47 -14.12
C ASN A 159 22.70 3.86 -12.75
N MET A 160 21.51 4.10 -12.22
CA MET A 160 21.07 3.52 -10.94
C MET A 160 21.14 2.00 -10.97
N PHE A 161 20.50 1.36 -11.97
CA PHE A 161 20.51 -0.10 -12.05
C PHE A 161 21.89 -0.67 -12.40
N SER A 162 22.67 0.00 -13.25
CA SER A 162 24.05 -0.42 -13.56
C SER A 162 24.91 -0.45 -12.29
N LYS A 163 24.83 0.59 -11.47
CA LYS A 163 25.55 0.67 -10.20
C LYS A 163 25.13 -0.42 -9.22
N ILE A 164 23.81 -0.69 -9.10
CA ILE A 164 23.32 -1.76 -8.24
C ILE A 164 23.85 -3.13 -8.70
N ILE A 165 23.91 -3.37 -10.02
CA ILE A 165 24.43 -4.63 -10.58
C ILE A 165 25.94 -4.75 -10.33
N GLU A 166 26.68 -3.64 -10.46
CA GLU A 166 28.12 -3.62 -10.21
C GLU A 166 28.45 -3.91 -8.75
N ASP A 167 27.74 -3.26 -7.82
CA ASP A 167 27.95 -3.43 -6.37
C ASP A 167 27.40 -4.78 -5.85
N ASN A 168 26.29 -5.29 -6.42
CA ASN A 168 25.59 -6.48 -5.98
C ASN A 168 24.83 -7.17 -7.13
N PRO A 169 25.50 -7.99 -7.95
CA PRO A 169 24.90 -8.62 -9.15
C PRO A 169 23.62 -9.42 -8.86
N ASP A 170 23.58 -10.09 -7.72
CA ASP A 170 22.45 -10.96 -7.34
C ASP A 170 21.25 -10.20 -6.74
N PHE A 171 21.43 -8.91 -6.44
CA PHE A 171 20.39 -8.12 -5.78
C PHE A 171 19.15 -7.89 -6.68
N LEU A 172 19.37 -7.83 -7.99
CA LEU A 172 18.32 -7.68 -8.99
C LEU A 172 17.88 -9.04 -9.58
N THR A 173 18.24 -10.15 -8.94
CA THR A 173 17.87 -11.50 -9.38
C THR A 173 16.88 -12.17 -8.43
N ILE A 174 16.18 -13.19 -8.94
CA ILE A 174 15.23 -14.00 -8.19
C ILE A 174 15.60 -15.47 -8.39
N GLY A 175 15.82 -16.20 -7.28
CA GLY A 175 16.04 -17.64 -7.31
C GLY A 175 17.49 -18.09 -7.51
N ASN A 176 18.43 -17.18 -7.73
CA ASN A 176 19.86 -17.48 -7.74
C ASN A 176 20.40 -17.68 -6.30
N GLU A 177 21.56 -18.31 -6.15
CA GLU A 177 22.16 -18.56 -4.84
C GLU A 177 22.40 -17.28 -4.01
N GLY A 178 22.81 -16.17 -4.66
CA GLY A 178 23.00 -14.87 -4.01
C GLY A 178 21.73 -14.02 -3.86
N SER A 179 20.61 -14.42 -4.45
CA SER A 179 19.40 -13.62 -4.42
C SER A 179 18.73 -13.58 -3.04
N LYS A 180 18.07 -12.46 -2.72
CA LYS A 180 17.38 -12.26 -1.42
C LYS A 180 16.15 -13.13 -1.23
N ILE A 181 15.69 -13.84 -2.27
CA ILE A 181 14.50 -14.67 -2.23
C ILE A 181 14.62 -15.84 -3.22
N SER A 182 14.18 -17.03 -2.82
CA SER A 182 14.06 -18.17 -3.72
C SER A 182 12.86 -18.03 -4.65
N SER A 183 12.90 -18.63 -5.85
CA SER A 183 11.80 -18.61 -6.82
C SER A 183 10.50 -19.17 -6.23
N ALA A 184 10.57 -20.23 -5.43
CA ALA A 184 9.41 -20.82 -4.76
C ALA A 184 8.77 -19.83 -3.78
N ARG A 185 9.57 -19.14 -2.96
CA ARG A 185 9.07 -18.16 -2.00
C ARG A 185 8.50 -16.94 -2.70
N TYR A 186 9.13 -16.48 -3.80
CA TYR A 186 8.60 -15.38 -4.61
C TYR A 186 7.21 -15.69 -5.17
N SER A 187 7.06 -16.86 -5.81
CA SER A 187 5.79 -17.32 -6.35
C SER A 187 4.73 -17.53 -5.26
N SER A 188 5.12 -18.12 -4.14
CA SER A 188 4.23 -18.29 -2.98
C SER A 188 3.74 -16.96 -2.43
N ASN A 189 4.59 -15.94 -2.33
CA ASN A 189 4.20 -14.60 -1.88
C ASN A 189 3.14 -13.99 -2.80
N ILE A 190 3.28 -14.15 -4.13
CA ILE A 190 2.27 -13.67 -5.09
C ILE A 190 0.94 -14.39 -4.89
N VAL A 191 0.96 -15.72 -4.83
CA VAL A 191 -0.26 -16.53 -4.70
C VAL A 191 -0.98 -16.24 -3.39
N VAL A 192 -0.26 -16.25 -2.26
CA VAL A 192 -0.84 -15.99 -0.93
C VAL A 192 -1.42 -14.58 -0.87
N SER A 193 -0.69 -13.58 -1.39
CA SER A 193 -1.17 -12.19 -1.40
C SER A 193 -2.40 -12.02 -2.30
N MET A 194 -2.42 -12.68 -3.46
CA MET A 194 -3.56 -12.68 -4.37
C MET A 194 -4.81 -13.32 -3.72
N LEU A 195 -4.66 -14.49 -3.09
CA LEU A 195 -5.75 -15.16 -2.38
C LEU A 195 -6.25 -14.33 -1.21
N GLY A 196 -5.35 -13.77 -0.41
CA GLY A 196 -5.69 -12.86 0.68
C GLY A 196 -6.49 -11.65 0.19
N PHE A 197 -6.10 -11.09 -0.95
CA PHE A 197 -6.80 -9.96 -1.54
C PHE A 197 -8.24 -10.30 -1.97
N VAL A 198 -8.45 -11.48 -2.56
CA VAL A 198 -9.79 -11.97 -2.93
C VAL A 198 -10.71 -12.12 -1.72
N MET A 199 -10.14 -12.56 -0.60
CA MET A 199 -10.90 -12.83 0.64
C MET A 199 -11.09 -11.59 1.52
N TRP A 200 -10.65 -10.42 1.10
CA TRP A 200 -10.70 -9.22 1.92
C TRP A 200 -12.15 -8.78 2.21
N PRO A 201 -12.58 -8.68 3.48
CA PRO A 201 -13.98 -8.48 3.84
C PRO A 201 -14.63 -7.23 3.24
N HIS A 202 -13.88 -6.13 3.12
CA HIS A 202 -14.41 -4.87 2.59
C HIS A 202 -14.74 -4.93 1.09
N LEU A 203 -14.15 -5.86 0.32
CA LEU A 203 -14.53 -6.05 -1.08
C LEU A 203 -15.96 -6.56 -1.20
N PHE A 204 -16.39 -7.42 -0.30
CA PHE A 204 -17.80 -7.88 -0.22
C PHE A 204 -18.72 -6.70 0.08
N THR A 205 -18.47 -5.95 1.14
CA THR A 205 -19.26 -4.78 1.52
C THR A 205 -19.36 -3.75 0.39
N LYS A 206 -18.24 -3.40 -0.25
CA LYS A 206 -18.23 -2.48 -1.40
C LYS A 206 -18.95 -3.06 -2.61
N SER A 207 -18.93 -4.37 -2.82
CA SER A 207 -19.65 -5.02 -3.93
C SER A 207 -21.15 -4.94 -3.79
N TYR A 208 -21.70 -4.96 -2.59
CA TYR A 208 -23.14 -4.84 -2.35
C TYR A 208 -23.69 -3.46 -2.72
N THR A 209 -22.87 -2.42 -2.65
CA THR A 209 -23.25 -1.04 -2.95
C THR A 209 -23.12 -0.65 -4.43
N THR A 210 -22.58 -1.55 -5.28
CA THR A 210 -22.29 -1.26 -6.68
C THR A 210 -23.02 -2.21 -7.65
N THR A 211 -22.78 -2.05 -8.95
CA THR A 211 -23.36 -2.89 -10.00
C THR A 211 -22.36 -3.88 -10.55
N ALA A 212 -22.84 -5.03 -11.05
CA ALA A 212 -22.03 -6.07 -11.70
C ALA A 212 -21.14 -5.50 -12.83
N ARG A 213 -21.66 -4.56 -13.63
CA ARG A 213 -20.92 -3.91 -14.71
C ARG A 213 -19.76 -3.06 -14.17
N ARG A 214 -19.98 -2.29 -13.12
CA ARG A 214 -18.95 -1.46 -12.49
C ARG A 214 -17.86 -2.31 -11.86
N ILE A 215 -18.20 -3.42 -11.22
CA ILE A 215 -17.20 -4.35 -10.69
C ILE A 215 -16.28 -4.85 -11.79
N LYS A 216 -16.85 -5.34 -12.91
CA LYS A 216 -16.05 -5.82 -14.04
C LYS A 216 -15.13 -4.73 -14.60
N LEU A 217 -15.65 -3.51 -14.75
CA LEU A 217 -14.87 -2.38 -15.23
C LEU A 217 -13.72 -2.05 -14.25
N THR A 218 -14.02 -2.02 -12.94
CA THR A 218 -13.00 -1.80 -11.91
C THR A 218 -11.90 -2.84 -11.99
N VAL A 219 -12.24 -4.12 -12.13
CA VAL A 219 -11.24 -5.20 -12.25
C VAL A 219 -10.35 -5.04 -13.47
N LEU A 220 -10.91 -4.61 -14.62
CA LEU A 220 -10.13 -4.39 -15.85
C LEU A 220 -9.21 -3.17 -15.77
N VAL A 221 -9.65 -2.12 -15.10
CA VAL A 221 -8.87 -0.87 -14.95
C VAL A 221 -7.84 -0.98 -13.82
N TYR A 222 -8.09 -1.83 -12.83
CA TYR A 222 -7.28 -1.95 -11.63
C TYR A 222 -5.78 -2.21 -11.86
N PRO A 223 -5.34 -3.06 -12.81
CA PRO A 223 -3.92 -3.26 -13.09
C PRO A 223 -3.17 -1.99 -13.48
N ILE A 224 -3.86 -0.98 -14.03
CA ILE A 224 -3.26 0.33 -14.37
C ILE A 224 -2.71 0.99 -13.09
N PHE A 225 -3.36 0.78 -11.95
CA PHE A 225 -2.86 1.27 -10.67
C PHE A 225 -1.57 0.60 -10.20
N ALA A 226 -1.20 -0.57 -10.74
CA ALA A 226 0.10 -1.16 -10.48
C ALA A 226 1.26 -0.29 -11.02
N ILE A 227 1.01 0.48 -12.10
CA ILE A 227 1.96 1.45 -12.67
C ILE A 227 2.34 2.53 -11.62
N PHE A 228 1.41 2.89 -10.74
CA PHE A 228 1.67 3.80 -9.63
C PHE A 228 2.75 3.30 -8.67
N LEU A 229 2.86 2.00 -8.47
CA LEU A 229 3.84 1.42 -7.56
C LEU A 229 5.27 1.41 -8.13
N LEU A 230 5.43 1.54 -9.43
CA LEU A 230 6.76 1.60 -10.06
C LEU A 230 7.63 2.73 -9.49
N PRO A 231 7.20 4.01 -9.53
CA PRO A 231 8.03 5.10 -9.00
C PRO A 231 8.25 4.97 -7.48
N VAL A 232 7.31 4.37 -6.76
CA VAL A 232 7.49 4.10 -5.33
C VAL A 232 8.60 3.07 -5.09
N LEU A 233 8.70 2.03 -5.91
CA LEU A 233 9.82 1.08 -5.86
C LEU A 233 11.13 1.73 -6.30
N PHE A 234 11.11 2.63 -7.29
CA PHE A 234 12.29 3.37 -7.72
C PHE A 234 12.91 4.20 -6.59
N ILE A 235 12.09 4.77 -5.70
CA ILE A 235 12.59 5.44 -4.49
C ILE A 235 13.45 4.50 -3.64
N GLY A 236 12.98 3.26 -3.45
CA GLY A 236 13.72 2.26 -2.69
C GLY A 236 15.00 1.80 -3.40
N PHE A 237 14.96 1.62 -4.71
CA PHE A 237 16.17 1.31 -5.50
C PHE A 237 17.17 2.45 -5.50
N ALA A 238 16.71 3.70 -5.61
CA ALA A 238 17.57 4.88 -5.57
C ALA A 238 18.29 5.06 -4.23
N ALA A 239 17.75 4.54 -3.16
CA ALA A 239 18.37 4.58 -1.84
C ALA A 239 19.55 3.60 -1.68
N ILE A 240 19.64 2.57 -2.55
CA ILE A 240 20.71 1.56 -2.47
C ILE A 240 22.05 2.21 -2.77
N GLY A 241 23.02 1.98 -1.89
CA GLY A 241 24.35 2.57 -1.99
C GLY A 241 24.44 4.07 -1.64
N VAL A 242 23.33 4.71 -1.31
CA VAL A 242 23.25 6.12 -0.87
C VAL A 242 22.90 6.22 0.60
N VAL A 243 21.89 5.47 1.03
CA VAL A 243 21.46 5.44 2.43
C VAL A 243 22.26 4.39 3.18
N PRO A 244 23.01 4.76 4.24
CA PRO A 244 23.75 3.81 5.07
C PRO A 244 22.80 2.81 5.75
N ASN A 245 23.20 1.55 5.83
CA ASN A 245 22.35 0.49 6.45
C ASN A 245 22.11 0.72 7.93
N ASP A 246 23.03 1.38 8.63
CA ASP A 246 22.97 1.75 10.05
C ASP A 246 22.17 3.04 10.32
N ALA A 247 21.92 3.84 9.28
CA ALA A 247 21.10 5.05 9.41
C ALA A 247 19.59 4.76 9.54
N LEU A 248 19.17 3.54 9.22
CA LEU A 248 17.77 3.14 9.25
C LEU A 248 17.52 2.11 10.36
N GLY A 249 16.62 2.41 11.29
CA GLY A 249 16.14 1.43 12.26
C GLY A 249 15.29 0.32 11.59
N ARG A 250 14.61 0.66 10.48
CA ARG A 250 13.76 -0.27 9.71
C ARG A 250 13.78 0.10 8.22
N PRO A 251 13.65 -0.88 7.31
CA PRO A 251 13.63 -0.58 5.86
C PRO A 251 12.54 0.39 5.42
N GLY A 252 11.39 0.44 6.13
CA GLY A 252 10.31 1.39 5.82
C GLY A 252 10.66 2.86 6.06
N GLU A 253 11.81 3.15 6.64
CA GLU A 253 12.31 4.51 6.93
C GLU A 253 13.02 5.15 5.74
N VAL A 254 13.24 4.40 4.65
CA VAL A 254 13.93 4.86 3.45
C VAL A 254 13.34 6.13 2.87
N LEU A 255 12.03 6.17 2.61
CA LEU A 255 11.41 7.34 2.02
C LEU A 255 11.46 8.57 2.94
N PRO A 256 11.08 8.48 4.23
CA PRO A 256 11.26 9.60 5.16
C PRO A 256 12.71 10.08 5.25
N TYR A 257 13.66 9.16 5.31
CA TYR A 257 15.08 9.51 5.32
C TYR A 257 15.50 10.32 4.08
N LEU A 258 15.13 9.85 2.89
CA LEU A 258 15.42 10.57 1.65
C LEU A 258 14.77 11.95 1.62
N ILE A 259 13.53 12.08 2.12
CA ILE A 259 12.83 13.37 2.21
C ILE A 259 13.59 14.33 3.11
N THR A 260 14.00 13.89 4.30
CA THR A 260 14.67 14.78 5.28
C THR A 260 16.10 15.15 4.90
N HIS A 261 16.84 14.26 4.22
CA HIS A 261 18.27 14.48 3.94
C HIS A 261 18.55 14.96 2.51
N HIS A 262 17.68 14.63 1.54
CA HIS A 262 17.91 14.95 0.14
C HIS A 262 16.86 15.87 -0.50
N LEU A 263 15.74 16.14 0.19
CA LEU A 263 14.69 17.03 -0.32
C LEU A 263 14.73 18.43 0.30
N THR A 264 15.40 18.60 1.44
CA THR A 264 15.44 19.86 2.19
C THR A 264 16.06 21.03 1.41
N GLU A 265 16.90 20.75 0.42
CA GLU A 265 17.53 21.76 -0.43
C GLU A 265 16.58 22.34 -1.51
N SER A 266 15.47 21.67 -1.79
CA SER A 266 14.49 22.09 -2.80
C SER A 266 13.16 22.57 -2.19
N GLY A 267 13.15 23.63 -1.42
CA GLY A 267 12.08 24.13 -0.55
C GLY A 267 10.61 23.95 -0.99
N ILE A 268 10.31 24.00 -2.31
CA ILE A 268 8.94 23.83 -2.84
C ILE A 268 8.50 22.35 -2.77
N LEU A 269 9.37 21.41 -3.16
CA LEU A 269 9.07 19.98 -3.14
C LEU A 269 8.94 19.46 -1.71
N TYR A 270 9.78 19.94 -0.80
CA TYR A 270 9.66 19.65 0.63
C TYR A 270 8.33 20.14 1.19
N GLY A 271 7.92 21.36 0.87
CA GLY A 271 6.62 21.91 1.28
C GLY A 271 5.43 21.10 0.74
N ILE A 272 5.46 20.66 -0.52
CA ILE A 272 4.39 19.83 -1.12
C ILE A 272 4.31 18.47 -0.43
N VAL A 273 5.44 17.81 -0.19
CA VAL A 273 5.49 16.47 0.39
C VAL A 273 5.13 16.48 1.87
N THR A 274 5.56 17.51 2.60
CA THR A 274 5.23 17.67 4.01
C THR A 274 3.77 18.11 4.23
N PHE A 275 3.18 18.78 3.23
CA PHE A 275 1.78 19.19 3.26
C PHE A 275 0.79 18.05 2.94
N ILE A 276 1.29 16.89 2.50
CA ILE A 276 0.45 15.69 2.36
C ILE A 276 0.36 15.04 3.74
N PRO A 277 -0.64 15.37 4.55
CA PRO A 277 -0.75 14.77 5.87
C PRO A 277 -1.02 13.28 5.69
N SER A 278 -0.21 12.47 6.31
CA SER A 278 -0.37 11.03 6.43
C SER A 278 -1.77 10.53 6.86
N PRO A 279 -2.63 11.30 7.54
CA PRO A 279 -4.01 10.90 7.80
C PRO A 279 -4.79 10.51 6.54
N PHE A 280 -4.34 11.00 5.40
CA PHE A 280 -4.96 10.71 4.10
C PHE A 280 -4.48 9.39 3.47
N LEU A 281 -3.43 8.76 4.00
CA LEU A 281 -2.89 7.50 3.48
C LEU A 281 -3.61 6.26 4.04
N GLY A 282 -4.66 6.42 4.83
CA GLY A 282 -5.23 5.38 5.69
C GLY A 282 -6.66 4.92 5.38
N ASN A 283 -7.19 5.08 4.16
CA ASN A 283 -8.52 4.51 3.84
C ASN A 283 -8.45 3.34 2.88
#